data_8301f5892fbd056731b76f66fa169e2a
#
_entry.id   8301f5892fbd056731b76f66fa169e2a
#
_cell.length_a   1.000
_cell.length_b   1.000
_cell.length_c   1.000
_cell.angle_alpha   90.00
_cell.angle_beta   90.00
_cell.angle_gamma   90.00
#
_symmetry.space_group_name_H-M   'P 1'
#
loop_
_entity.id
_entity.type
_entity.pdbx_description
1 polymer ?
#
loop_
_entity_poly.entity_id
_entity_poly.type
_entity_poly.pdbx_seq_one_letter_code
_entity_poly.pdbx_strand_id
1 'polypeptide(L)'
;GDGEYLVRVGTENRQHVMGHISLLGYGGRIIAPMTTGGSNESALGDPIEILLTEWARQCHKQGGLVILPHFPNPRLESAAAIVGGEIDGVEMTSWGDLYSGINPYSLSDWYRYLNCGYMVAAVGGTDKMTAMTAVGTVRTYAQMDKDQAFDYQAWMDAVRAGRTFATYGPLIEFAVDGRPMGSRIAMSATGGTVDVVWQAASVTVPMSRVELIVNGEIRESVAVDAANASGHWSLRVDKSAWLALLVRGHYPDRPEIVAAHSTPVMVDVEGSPFQAAADAVTILEQIEGAMAYLDT
;
A
#
# COMPACT_ATOMS: atom_id res chain seq x y z
N GLY A 1 -17.68 -18.85 -5.79
CA GLY A 1 -17.80 -18.48 -4.38
C GLY A 1 -19.23 -18.63 -3.90
N ASP A 2 -19.40 -18.66 -2.62
CA ASP A 2 -20.69 -18.88 -1.94
C ASP A 2 -21.21 -17.61 -1.24
N GLY A 3 -20.63 -16.46 -1.54
CA GLY A 3 -20.94 -15.17 -0.89
C GLY A 3 -20.05 -14.85 0.30
N GLU A 4 -19.38 -15.84 0.88
CA GLU A 4 -18.39 -15.66 1.95
C GLU A 4 -16.96 -15.72 1.42
N TYR A 5 -16.74 -16.54 0.37
CA TYR A 5 -15.44 -16.75 -0.24
C TYR A 5 -15.51 -16.53 -1.75
N LEU A 6 -14.58 -15.72 -2.26
CA LEU A 6 -14.43 -15.45 -3.68
C LEU A 6 -13.01 -15.78 -4.13
N VAL A 7 -12.91 -16.41 -5.30
CA VAL A 7 -11.64 -16.58 -6.01
C VAL A 7 -11.75 -15.84 -7.33
N ARG A 8 -10.83 -14.95 -7.57
CA ARG A 8 -10.70 -14.19 -8.82
C ARG A 8 -9.28 -14.28 -9.33
N VAL A 9 -9.16 -14.35 -10.64
CA VAL A 9 -7.87 -14.37 -11.31
C VAL A 9 -7.57 -12.94 -11.75
N GLY A 10 -6.35 -12.49 -11.46
CA GLY A 10 -5.73 -11.31 -12.04
C GLY A 10 -4.53 -11.73 -12.87
N THR A 11 -3.82 -10.76 -13.40
CA THR A 11 -2.54 -10.98 -14.08
C THR A 11 -1.48 -10.13 -13.41
N GLU A 12 -0.28 -10.67 -13.29
CA GLU A 12 0.92 -9.90 -13.04
C GLU A 12 1.65 -9.78 -14.38
N ASN A 13 1.53 -8.60 -14.99
CA ASN A 13 2.24 -8.29 -16.22
C ASN A 13 3.64 -7.81 -15.87
N ARG A 14 4.64 -8.33 -16.56
CA ARG A 14 6.04 -8.13 -16.26
C ARG A 14 6.80 -7.56 -17.43
N GLN A 15 7.56 -6.53 -17.14
CA GLN A 15 8.60 -6.03 -18.03
C GLN A 15 9.94 -6.07 -17.29
N HIS A 16 10.94 -6.61 -17.94
CA HIS A 16 12.25 -6.89 -17.33
C HIS A 16 12.89 -5.66 -16.67
N VAL A 17 12.75 -4.49 -17.29
CA VAL A 17 13.38 -3.24 -16.83
C VAL A 17 12.36 -2.27 -16.26
N MET A 18 11.21 -2.11 -16.92
CA MET A 18 10.19 -1.12 -16.52
C MET A 18 9.55 -1.44 -15.19
N GLY A 19 9.37 -2.72 -14.87
CA GLY A 19 8.78 -3.18 -13.64
C GLY A 19 7.67 -4.21 -13.81
N HIS A 20 7.04 -4.55 -12.71
CA HIS A 20 5.90 -5.45 -12.67
C HIS A 20 4.64 -4.70 -12.27
N ILE A 21 3.48 -5.18 -12.73
CA ILE A 21 2.19 -4.59 -12.41
C ILE A 21 1.13 -5.69 -12.29
N SER A 22 0.42 -5.70 -11.17
CA SER A 22 -0.70 -6.60 -10.95
C SER A 22 -2.01 -5.93 -11.35
N LEU A 23 -2.72 -6.56 -12.26
CA LEU A 23 -3.98 -6.09 -12.83
C LEU A 23 -5.10 -7.02 -12.34
N LEU A 24 -5.99 -6.50 -11.51
CA LEU A 24 -6.98 -7.28 -10.79
C LEU A 24 -8.41 -6.92 -11.20
N GLY A 25 -9.28 -7.92 -11.33
CA GLY A 25 -10.72 -7.74 -11.44
C GLY A 25 -11.22 -7.04 -12.70
N TYR A 26 -10.37 -6.76 -13.67
CA TYR A 26 -10.79 -6.15 -14.93
C TYR A 26 -11.64 -7.12 -15.76
N GLY A 27 -12.60 -6.58 -16.51
CA GLY A 27 -13.45 -7.33 -17.42
C GLY A 27 -13.01 -7.18 -18.87
N GLY A 28 -13.45 -8.11 -19.74
CA GLY A 28 -13.22 -7.97 -21.17
C GLY A 28 -11.94 -8.61 -21.69
N ARG A 29 -11.11 -7.88 -22.45
CA ARG A 29 -9.92 -8.44 -23.08
C ARG A 29 -8.77 -8.59 -22.10
N ILE A 30 -8.06 -9.73 -22.18
CA ILE A 30 -6.79 -9.92 -21.45
C ILE A 30 -5.78 -8.87 -21.92
N ILE A 31 -5.18 -8.19 -20.97
CA ILE A 31 -4.21 -7.14 -21.22
C ILE A 31 -2.84 -7.80 -21.37
N ALA A 32 -2.22 -7.64 -22.55
CA ALA A 32 -0.90 -8.15 -22.89
C ALA A 32 -0.65 -9.61 -22.44
N PRO A 33 -1.38 -10.62 -22.97
CA PRO A 33 -1.45 -11.97 -22.41
C PRO A 33 -0.11 -12.72 -22.40
N MET A 34 0.88 -12.27 -23.16
CA MET A 34 2.18 -12.95 -23.31
C MET A 34 3.31 -12.31 -22.50
N THR A 35 2.98 -11.38 -21.58
CA THR A 35 3.97 -10.67 -20.75
C THR A 35 4.00 -11.18 -19.31
N THR A 36 3.41 -12.33 -19.03
CA THR A 36 3.23 -12.86 -17.68
C THR A 36 4.22 -13.92 -17.27
N GLY A 37 5.38 -13.98 -17.87
CA GLY A 37 6.42 -14.94 -17.48
C GLY A 37 7.34 -15.33 -18.62
N GLY A 38 8.31 -16.16 -18.31
CA GLY A 38 9.35 -16.62 -19.20
C GLY A 38 10.74 -16.19 -18.74
N SER A 39 11.76 -16.70 -19.39
CA SER A 39 13.15 -16.46 -19.01
C SER A 39 13.58 -14.99 -19.04
N ASN A 40 12.85 -14.16 -19.78
CA ASN A 40 13.10 -12.73 -19.95
C ASN A 40 11.90 -11.88 -19.51
N GLU A 41 10.94 -12.43 -18.76
CA GLU A 41 9.76 -11.77 -18.20
C GLU A 41 8.80 -11.12 -19.21
N SER A 42 9.25 -10.86 -20.44
CA SER A 42 8.43 -10.48 -21.58
C SER A 42 8.83 -11.36 -22.77
N ALA A 43 8.18 -12.49 -22.93
CA ALA A 43 8.58 -13.49 -23.92
C ALA A 43 8.31 -13.08 -25.38
N LEU A 44 7.52 -12.05 -25.62
CA LEU A 44 7.16 -11.58 -26.95
C LEU A 44 7.10 -10.05 -27.01
N GLY A 45 7.97 -9.47 -27.83
CA GLY A 45 8.02 -8.03 -28.09
C GLY A 45 9.20 -7.32 -27.42
N ASP A 46 9.47 -6.10 -27.86
CA ASP A 46 10.45 -5.24 -27.22
C ASP A 46 9.88 -4.77 -25.88
N PRO A 47 10.57 -5.02 -24.75
CA PRO A 47 10.10 -4.59 -23.44
C PRO A 47 9.94 -3.08 -23.27
N ILE A 48 10.51 -2.27 -24.15
CA ILE A 48 10.41 -0.80 -24.10
C ILE A 48 9.23 -0.25 -24.91
N GLU A 49 8.59 -1.03 -25.75
CA GLU A 49 7.48 -0.53 -26.60
C GLU A 49 6.16 -0.31 -25.84
N ILE A 50 5.98 -0.91 -24.65
CA ILE A 50 4.72 -0.82 -23.89
C ILE A 50 5.02 -0.47 -22.44
N LEU A 51 4.57 0.70 -22.03
CA LEU A 51 4.70 1.20 -20.66
C LEU A 51 3.73 0.51 -19.71
N LEU A 52 4.12 0.35 -18.43
CA LEU A 52 3.23 -0.15 -17.36
C LEU A 52 1.99 0.74 -17.21
N THR A 53 2.14 2.06 -17.34
CA THR A 53 1.06 3.03 -17.31
C THR A 53 0.01 2.79 -18.41
N GLU A 54 0.40 2.29 -19.57
CA GLU A 54 -0.58 1.93 -20.60
C GLU A 54 -1.39 0.69 -20.19
N TRP A 55 -0.77 -0.31 -19.59
CA TRP A 55 -1.49 -1.46 -19.05
C TRP A 55 -2.41 -1.06 -17.87
N ALA A 56 -1.96 -0.16 -17.02
CA ALA A 56 -2.77 0.40 -15.93
C ALA A 56 -4.03 1.09 -16.47
N ARG A 57 -3.88 1.96 -17.47
CA ARG A 57 -5.00 2.64 -18.12
C ARG A 57 -5.98 1.67 -18.78
N GLN A 58 -5.47 0.63 -19.43
CA GLN A 58 -6.33 -0.42 -20.01
C GLN A 58 -7.09 -1.18 -18.92
N CYS A 59 -6.45 -1.45 -17.78
CA CYS A 59 -7.09 -2.09 -16.64
C CYS A 59 -8.20 -1.20 -16.04
N HIS A 60 -7.91 0.07 -15.80
CA HIS A 60 -8.90 1.03 -15.29
C HIS A 60 -10.09 1.21 -16.25
N LYS A 61 -9.86 1.30 -17.56
CA LYS A 61 -10.93 1.35 -18.57
C LYS A 61 -11.85 0.12 -18.55
N GLN A 62 -11.36 -1.00 -18.05
CA GLN A 62 -12.12 -2.25 -17.90
C GLN A 62 -12.61 -2.46 -16.46
N GLY A 63 -12.58 -1.43 -15.60
CA GLY A 63 -13.08 -1.45 -14.22
C GLY A 63 -12.15 -2.11 -13.20
N GLY A 64 -10.93 -2.50 -13.61
CA GLY A 64 -9.99 -3.21 -12.78
C GLY A 64 -9.23 -2.34 -11.78
N LEU A 65 -8.49 -3.00 -10.89
CA LEU A 65 -7.65 -2.43 -9.85
C LEU A 65 -6.17 -2.66 -10.21
N VAL A 66 -5.33 -1.67 -9.98
CA VAL A 66 -3.92 -1.68 -10.37
C VAL A 66 -3.02 -1.60 -9.14
N ILE A 67 -2.18 -2.62 -8.96
CA ILE A 67 -1.25 -2.71 -7.82
C ILE A 67 0.19 -2.83 -8.33
N LEU A 68 1.13 -2.11 -7.73
CA LEU A 68 2.55 -2.39 -7.87
C LEU A 68 2.94 -3.51 -6.89
N PRO A 69 3.23 -4.73 -7.37
CA PRO A 69 3.60 -5.85 -6.53
C PRO A 69 5.01 -5.67 -5.96
N HIS A 70 5.30 -6.31 -4.83
CA HIS A 70 6.63 -6.30 -4.17
C HIS A 70 7.36 -4.95 -4.27
N PHE A 71 6.61 -3.89 -4.01
CA PHE A 71 7.10 -2.50 -4.11
C PHE A 71 8.36 -2.28 -3.25
N PRO A 72 9.37 -1.56 -3.72
CA PRO A 72 9.43 -0.77 -4.96
C PRO A 72 10.18 -1.43 -6.13
N ASN A 73 10.41 -2.72 -6.14
CA ASN A 73 11.24 -3.38 -7.13
C ASN A 73 10.44 -4.31 -8.07
N PRO A 74 10.76 -4.35 -9.39
CA PRO A 74 11.57 -3.39 -10.15
C PRO A 74 10.88 -2.03 -10.24
N ARG A 75 11.64 -0.94 -10.32
CA ARG A 75 11.09 0.41 -10.06
C ARG A 75 11.16 1.40 -11.22
N LEU A 76 11.64 1.06 -12.40
CA LEU A 76 11.97 2.07 -13.42
C LEU A 76 10.78 3.00 -13.72
N GLU A 77 9.59 2.46 -13.97
CA GLU A 77 8.40 3.26 -14.28
C GLU A 77 7.51 3.56 -13.06
N SER A 78 7.78 2.95 -11.90
CA SER A 78 6.89 3.05 -10.73
C SER A 78 6.62 4.49 -10.28
N ALA A 79 7.65 5.34 -10.30
CA ALA A 79 7.53 6.75 -9.90
C ALA A 79 6.59 7.52 -10.83
N ALA A 80 6.77 7.38 -12.16
CA ALA A 80 5.92 8.02 -13.15
C ALA A 80 4.47 7.53 -13.05
N ALA A 81 4.27 6.23 -12.82
CA ALA A 81 2.95 5.62 -12.71
C ALA A 81 2.20 6.11 -11.45
N ILE A 82 2.88 6.23 -10.30
CA ILE A 82 2.29 6.75 -9.06
C ILE A 82 1.95 8.23 -9.20
N VAL A 83 2.90 9.05 -9.67
CA VAL A 83 2.70 10.50 -9.86
C VAL A 83 1.60 10.78 -10.90
N GLY A 84 1.51 9.95 -11.93
CA GLY A 84 0.46 10.00 -12.94
C GLY A 84 -0.93 9.57 -12.46
N GLY A 85 -1.05 9.03 -11.23
CA GLY A 85 -2.33 8.56 -10.67
C GLY A 85 -2.84 7.26 -11.27
N GLU A 86 -1.95 6.44 -11.84
CA GLU A 86 -2.32 5.18 -12.51
C GLU A 86 -2.25 3.97 -11.56
N ILE A 87 -1.83 4.16 -10.31
CA ILE A 87 -1.64 3.11 -9.32
C ILE A 87 -2.62 3.27 -8.17
N ASP A 88 -3.41 2.23 -7.90
CA ASP A 88 -4.38 2.20 -6.80
C ASP A 88 -3.73 1.78 -5.47
N GLY A 89 -2.72 0.89 -5.51
CA GLY A 89 -2.04 0.43 -4.30
C GLY A 89 -0.62 -0.05 -4.54
N VAL A 90 0.17 -0.07 -3.47
CA VAL A 90 1.55 -0.58 -3.46
C VAL A 90 1.67 -1.71 -2.43
N GLU A 91 2.30 -2.80 -2.84
CA GLU A 91 2.37 -4.01 -2.04
C GLU A 91 3.57 -4.00 -1.10
N MET A 92 3.28 -4.08 0.20
CA MET A 92 4.24 -4.05 1.30
C MET A 92 4.79 -5.45 1.60
N THR A 93 5.34 -6.13 0.60
CA THR A 93 5.77 -7.52 0.72
C THR A 93 7.26 -7.65 0.96
N SER A 94 7.64 -8.59 1.80
CA SER A 94 8.99 -9.09 1.96
C SER A 94 9.01 -10.56 1.53
N TRP A 95 9.18 -10.82 0.26
CA TRP A 95 9.19 -12.13 -0.41
C TRP A 95 9.10 -13.38 0.48
N GLY A 96 7.89 -13.59 1.00
CA GLY A 96 7.45 -14.89 1.48
C GLY A 96 7.99 -15.42 2.80
N ASP A 97 8.83 -14.70 3.52
CA ASP A 97 9.21 -15.14 4.85
C ASP A 97 8.16 -14.69 5.89
N LEU A 98 7.51 -15.68 6.52
CA LEU A 98 6.54 -15.47 7.61
C LEU A 98 7.10 -14.59 8.75
N TYR A 99 8.40 -14.57 8.95
CA TYR A 99 9.07 -13.92 10.07
C TYR A 99 9.68 -12.56 9.75
N SER A 100 9.70 -12.16 8.50
CA SER A 100 10.35 -10.90 8.06
C SER A 100 9.51 -9.65 8.30
N GLY A 101 8.19 -9.80 8.32
CA GLY A 101 7.29 -8.65 8.41
C GLY A 101 7.26 -7.79 7.15
N ILE A 102 6.65 -6.62 7.27
CA ILE A 102 6.65 -5.61 6.20
C ILE A 102 8.07 -5.08 6.00
N ASN A 103 8.51 -5.02 4.75
CA ASN A 103 9.84 -4.57 4.41
C ASN A 103 10.01 -3.07 4.72
N PRO A 104 10.96 -2.67 5.61
CA PRO A 104 11.21 -1.27 5.91
C PRO A 104 11.60 -0.43 4.68
N TYR A 105 12.21 -1.05 3.68
CA TYR A 105 12.56 -0.40 2.43
C TYR A 105 11.32 -0.02 1.60
N SER A 106 10.31 -0.91 1.56
CA SER A 106 9.01 -0.60 0.94
C SER A 106 8.33 0.57 1.65
N LEU A 107 8.36 0.59 2.98
CA LEU A 107 7.78 1.69 3.77
C LEU A 107 8.49 3.00 3.48
N SER A 108 9.82 3.04 3.52
CA SER A 108 10.57 4.28 3.32
C SER A 108 10.37 4.87 1.93
N ASP A 109 10.26 4.03 0.90
CA ASP A 109 10.01 4.50 -0.46
C ASP A 109 8.56 4.97 -0.65
N TRP A 110 7.57 4.25 -0.08
CA TRP A 110 6.17 4.65 -0.08
C TRP A 110 5.93 5.97 0.67
N TYR A 111 6.59 6.18 1.81
CA TYR A 111 6.47 7.41 2.60
C TYR A 111 6.88 8.65 1.81
N ARG A 112 7.83 8.56 0.87
CA ARG A 112 8.20 9.67 -0.01
C ARG A 112 7.03 10.19 -0.81
N TYR A 113 6.22 9.29 -1.38
CA TYR A 113 5.02 9.68 -2.12
C TYR A 113 3.98 10.31 -1.20
N LEU A 114 3.77 9.74 -0.02
CA LEU A 114 2.85 10.30 0.98
C LEU A 114 3.29 11.69 1.45
N ASN A 115 4.58 11.90 1.67
CA ASN A 115 5.16 13.20 2.05
C ASN A 115 5.01 14.26 0.96
N CYS A 116 4.83 13.83 -0.29
CA CYS A 116 4.52 14.69 -1.43
C CYS A 116 3.00 14.76 -1.73
N GLY A 117 2.15 14.20 -0.86
CA GLY A 117 0.68 14.26 -0.98
C GLY A 117 0.04 13.22 -1.89
N TYR A 118 0.83 12.30 -2.46
CA TYR A 118 0.32 11.18 -3.27
C TYR A 118 -0.16 10.05 -2.35
N MET A 119 -1.46 9.96 -2.15
CA MET A 119 -2.03 8.87 -1.37
C MET A 119 -2.23 7.65 -2.26
N VAL A 120 -1.50 6.59 -1.98
CA VAL A 120 -1.62 5.26 -2.60
C VAL A 120 -1.88 4.25 -1.52
N ALA A 121 -2.82 3.32 -1.72
CA ALA A 121 -3.20 2.36 -0.70
C ALA A 121 -2.05 1.42 -0.30
N ALA A 122 -1.90 1.14 0.99
CA ALA A 122 -1.05 0.07 1.48
C ALA A 122 -1.78 -1.26 1.29
N VAL A 123 -1.20 -2.17 0.54
CA VAL A 123 -1.72 -3.52 0.36
C VAL A 123 -0.65 -4.56 0.68
N GLY A 124 -1.07 -5.79 0.92
CA GLY A 124 -0.19 -6.94 1.14
C GLY A 124 -0.58 -8.08 0.22
N GLY A 125 0.40 -8.75 -0.30
CA GLY A 125 0.25 -9.96 -1.09
C GLY A 125 1.39 -10.93 -0.79
N THR A 126 1.18 -12.22 -0.99
CA THR A 126 2.13 -13.24 -0.56
C THR A 126 3.30 -13.41 -1.54
N ASP A 127 3.14 -12.99 -2.79
CA ASP A 127 4.07 -13.27 -3.89
C ASP A 127 4.58 -14.74 -3.86
N LYS A 128 3.62 -15.67 -3.88
CA LYS A 128 3.89 -17.10 -3.67
C LYS A 128 4.65 -17.71 -4.85
N MET A 129 5.96 -17.85 -4.68
CA MET A 129 6.85 -18.44 -5.70
C MET A 129 7.09 -19.93 -5.50
N THR A 130 6.91 -20.45 -4.28
CA THR A 130 7.23 -21.86 -3.94
C THR A 130 6.16 -22.52 -3.08
N ALA A 131 6.18 -23.85 -2.99
CA ALA A 131 5.29 -24.60 -2.11
C ALA A 131 5.53 -24.30 -0.61
N MET A 132 6.69 -23.80 -0.26
CA MET A 132 7.06 -23.50 1.14
C MET A 132 6.39 -22.23 1.67
N THR A 133 5.96 -21.32 0.80
CA THR A 133 5.28 -20.08 1.18
C THR A 133 3.77 -20.32 1.29
N ALA A 134 3.22 -20.10 2.47
CA ALA A 134 1.78 -20.20 2.69
C ALA A 134 1.06 -19.00 2.06
N VAL A 135 -0.02 -19.24 1.32
CA VAL A 135 -0.89 -18.17 0.80
C VAL A 135 -1.50 -17.39 1.97
N GLY A 136 -1.47 -16.07 1.88
CA GLY A 136 -2.00 -15.19 2.92
C GLY A 136 -1.07 -14.97 4.11
N THR A 137 0.21 -15.34 4.01
CA THR A 137 1.24 -14.99 5.01
C THR A 137 1.26 -13.49 5.26
N VAL A 138 1.31 -12.70 4.20
CA VAL A 138 0.96 -11.28 4.23
C VAL A 138 -0.28 -11.06 3.38
N ARG A 139 -1.16 -10.17 3.81
CA ARG A 139 -2.47 -9.98 3.20
C ARG A 139 -3.01 -8.57 3.38
N THR A 140 -3.92 -8.21 2.51
CA THR A 140 -4.68 -6.97 2.58
C THR A 140 -6.01 -7.21 3.31
N TYR A 141 -6.32 -6.36 4.26
CA TYR A 141 -7.70 -6.18 4.72
C TYR A 141 -8.23 -4.86 4.17
N ALA A 142 -9.47 -4.88 3.71
CA ALA A 142 -10.17 -3.70 3.20
C ALA A 142 -11.47 -3.49 3.99
N GLN A 143 -11.66 -2.28 4.50
CA GLN A 143 -12.85 -1.91 5.25
C GLN A 143 -13.99 -1.58 4.28
N MET A 144 -14.99 -2.43 4.23
CA MET A 144 -16.21 -2.22 3.48
C MET A 144 -17.26 -1.46 4.31
N ASP A 145 -18.25 -0.87 3.65
CA ASP A 145 -19.38 -0.26 4.32
C ASP A 145 -20.24 -1.33 5.01
N LYS A 146 -20.76 -1.03 6.20
CA LYS A 146 -21.43 -2.03 7.07
C LYS A 146 -22.64 -2.72 6.42
N ASP A 147 -23.34 -2.01 5.55
CA ASP A 147 -24.56 -2.51 4.89
C ASP A 147 -24.29 -3.01 3.46
N GLN A 148 -23.03 -3.02 3.03
CA GLN A 148 -22.65 -3.48 1.70
C GLN A 148 -22.46 -4.99 1.71
N ALA A 149 -23.14 -5.70 0.80
CA ALA A 149 -22.88 -7.11 0.59
C ALA A 149 -21.45 -7.33 0.11
N PHE A 150 -20.83 -8.42 0.59
CA PHE A 150 -19.49 -8.77 0.14
C PHE A 150 -19.52 -9.22 -1.31
N ASP A 151 -18.84 -8.47 -2.17
CA ASP A 151 -18.52 -8.85 -3.53
C ASP A 151 -17.12 -8.35 -3.91
N TYR A 152 -16.62 -8.80 -5.04
CA TYR A 152 -15.25 -8.46 -5.45
C TYR A 152 -15.10 -6.98 -5.85
N GLN A 153 -16.15 -6.40 -6.44
CA GLN A 153 -16.14 -4.98 -6.81
C GLN A 153 -16.11 -4.10 -5.56
N ALA A 154 -16.93 -4.41 -4.58
CA ALA A 154 -16.95 -3.70 -3.30
C ALA A 154 -15.58 -3.74 -2.59
N TRP A 155 -14.91 -4.88 -2.64
CA TRP A 155 -13.54 -5.01 -2.12
C TRP A 155 -12.55 -4.13 -2.91
N MET A 156 -12.58 -4.17 -4.25
CA MET A 156 -11.73 -3.32 -5.09
C MET A 156 -11.96 -1.83 -4.84
N ASP A 157 -13.21 -1.42 -4.67
CA ASP A 157 -13.55 -0.02 -4.39
C ASP A 157 -13.06 0.43 -3.02
N ALA A 158 -13.08 -0.46 -2.02
CA ALA A 158 -12.51 -0.19 -0.71
C ALA A 158 -10.96 -0.06 -0.78
N VAL A 159 -10.29 -0.89 -1.58
CA VAL A 159 -8.85 -0.78 -1.83
C VAL A 159 -8.52 0.53 -2.54
N ARG A 160 -9.23 0.85 -3.60
CA ARG A 160 -9.04 2.12 -4.36
C ARG A 160 -9.26 3.35 -3.49
N ALA A 161 -10.20 3.27 -2.56
CA ALA A 161 -10.44 4.33 -1.58
C ALA A 161 -9.38 4.40 -0.46
N GLY A 162 -8.39 3.51 -0.46
CA GLY A 162 -7.36 3.46 0.58
C GLY A 162 -7.87 2.95 1.94
N ARG A 163 -9.05 2.35 2.01
CA ARG A 163 -9.60 1.81 3.26
C ARG A 163 -8.96 0.46 3.61
N THR A 164 -7.62 0.42 3.65
CA THR A 164 -6.85 -0.81 3.73
C THR A 164 -5.73 -0.76 4.76
N PHE A 165 -5.33 -1.95 5.17
CA PHE A 165 -4.05 -2.18 5.83
C PHE A 165 -3.40 -3.48 5.34
N ALA A 166 -2.06 -3.49 5.32
CA ALA A 166 -1.25 -4.68 5.07
C ALA A 166 -0.86 -5.33 6.40
N THR A 167 -0.89 -6.66 6.49
CA THR A 167 -0.61 -7.36 7.74
C THR A 167 -0.06 -8.77 7.58
N TYR A 168 0.82 -9.14 8.49
CA TYR A 168 1.29 -10.51 8.75
C TYR A 168 0.45 -11.22 9.83
N GLY A 169 -0.38 -10.50 10.57
CA GLY A 169 -1.19 -11.07 11.64
C GLY A 169 -2.13 -10.10 12.31
N PRO A 170 -1.64 -8.99 12.87
CA PRO A 170 -2.49 -8.03 13.56
C PRO A 170 -3.60 -7.47 12.67
N LEU A 171 -4.81 -7.41 13.22
CA LEU A 171 -5.92 -6.65 12.66
C LEU A 171 -5.89 -5.26 13.24
N ILE A 172 -6.21 -4.25 12.43
CA ILE A 172 -6.16 -2.84 12.80
C ILE A 172 -7.52 -2.19 12.55
N GLU A 173 -8.00 -1.44 13.54
CA GLU A 173 -8.97 -0.36 13.35
C GLU A 173 -8.26 0.96 13.65
N PHE A 174 -8.41 1.94 12.74
CA PHE A 174 -7.75 3.23 12.85
C PHE A 174 -8.62 4.32 12.25
N ALA A 175 -8.82 5.38 13.03
CA ALA A 175 -9.58 6.55 12.60
C ALA A 175 -8.97 7.84 13.16
N VAL A 176 -9.06 8.91 12.40
CA VAL A 176 -8.70 10.28 12.80
C VAL A 176 -9.95 11.14 12.67
N ASP A 177 -10.37 11.81 13.76
CA ASP A 177 -11.64 12.54 13.86
C ASP A 177 -12.84 11.72 13.33
N GLY A 178 -12.86 10.42 13.63
CA GLY A 178 -13.88 9.47 13.17
C GLY A 178 -13.81 9.13 11.68
N ARG A 179 -12.83 9.62 10.94
CA ARG A 179 -12.61 9.30 9.52
C ARG A 179 -11.70 8.07 9.41
N PRO A 180 -12.08 7.05 8.63
CA PRO A 180 -11.30 5.83 8.48
C PRO A 180 -10.05 6.05 7.62
N MET A 181 -9.20 5.02 7.57
CA MET A 181 -8.07 4.90 6.65
C MET A 181 -8.46 5.31 5.22
N GLY A 182 -7.55 5.95 4.50
CA GLY A 182 -7.78 6.45 3.14
C GLY A 182 -8.52 7.79 3.05
N SER A 183 -8.99 8.32 4.17
CA SER A 183 -9.71 9.60 4.19
C SER A 183 -8.78 10.81 4.05
N ARG A 184 -9.36 11.92 3.54
CA ARG A 184 -8.76 13.26 3.63
C ARG A 184 -9.63 14.15 4.52
N ILE A 185 -8.98 14.92 5.40
CA ILE A 185 -9.60 15.85 6.34
C ILE A 185 -9.10 17.24 5.98
N ALA A 186 -10.01 18.12 5.55
CA ALA A 186 -9.68 19.53 5.34
C ALA A 186 -9.68 20.30 6.66
N MET A 187 -8.66 21.12 6.86
CA MET A 187 -8.47 21.92 8.07
C MET A 187 -8.14 23.37 7.70
N SER A 188 -8.58 24.32 8.51
CA SER A 188 -8.28 25.75 8.29
C SER A 188 -6.78 26.05 8.37
N ALA A 189 -6.35 27.20 7.85
CA ALA A 189 -4.95 27.65 7.85
C ALA A 189 -4.30 27.72 9.25
N THR A 190 -5.10 27.81 10.32
CA THR A 190 -4.61 27.80 11.71
C THR A 190 -4.30 26.41 12.23
N GLY A 191 -4.56 25.40 11.44
CA GLY A 191 -4.50 24.02 11.90
C GLY A 191 -5.54 23.71 12.98
N GLY A 192 -5.35 22.61 13.68
CA GLY A 192 -6.28 22.15 14.71
C GLY A 192 -5.72 20.96 15.48
N THR A 193 -6.50 20.47 16.42
CA THR A 193 -6.23 19.21 17.12
C THR A 193 -7.09 18.13 16.50
N VAL A 194 -6.52 16.97 16.25
CA VAL A 194 -7.23 15.78 15.77
C VAL A 194 -7.23 14.69 16.85
N ASP A 195 -8.32 13.95 16.91
CA ASP A 195 -8.45 12.78 17.78
C ASP A 195 -8.15 11.51 16.97
N VAL A 196 -7.17 10.75 17.45
CA VAL A 196 -6.74 9.48 16.85
C VAL A 196 -7.24 8.34 17.72
N VAL A 197 -8.09 7.49 17.17
CA VAL A 197 -8.60 6.29 17.84
C VAL A 197 -8.11 5.06 17.12
N TRP A 198 -7.65 4.07 17.89
CA TRP A 198 -7.13 2.84 17.30
C TRP A 198 -7.48 1.61 18.16
N GLN A 199 -7.57 0.48 17.46
CA GLN A 199 -7.59 -0.85 18.08
C GLN A 199 -6.64 -1.76 17.27
N ALA A 200 -6.01 -2.69 17.95
CA ALA A 200 -5.19 -3.72 17.34
C ALA A 200 -5.43 -5.06 18.04
N ALA A 201 -5.54 -6.14 17.24
CA ALA A 201 -5.72 -7.49 17.78
C ALA A 201 -4.91 -8.49 16.96
N SER A 202 -4.27 -9.45 17.63
CA SER A 202 -3.50 -10.48 16.95
C SER A 202 -3.61 -11.82 17.66
N VAL A 203 -3.80 -12.88 16.86
CA VAL A 203 -3.77 -14.27 17.35
C VAL A 203 -2.55 -15.04 16.83
N THR A 204 -1.83 -14.49 15.87
CA THR A 204 -0.71 -15.20 15.20
C THR A 204 0.65 -14.60 15.54
N VAL A 205 0.80 -13.28 15.43
CA VAL A 205 2.04 -12.57 15.76
C VAL A 205 1.85 -11.89 17.09
N PRO A 206 2.59 -12.25 18.15
CA PRO A 206 2.54 -11.51 19.42
C PRO A 206 2.90 -10.04 19.19
N MET A 207 1.98 -9.14 19.53
CA MET A 207 2.21 -7.71 19.43
C MET A 207 3.17 -7.23 20.52
N SER A 208 4.05 -6.29 20.19
CA SER A 208 4.99 -5.66 21.10
C SER A 208 4.75 -4.16 21.25
N ARG A 209 4.35 -3.48 20.18
CA ARG A 209 4.07 -2.05 20.19
C ARG A 209 3.04 -1.66 19.13
N VAL A 210 2.32 -0.58 19.45
CA VAL A 210 1.49 0.16 18.51
C VAL A 210 2.04 1.58 18.41
N GLU A 211 2.25 2.06 17.19
CA GLU A 211 2.90 3.33 16.89
C GLU A 211 2.03 4.20 15.98
N LEU A 212 1.91 5.49 16.31
CA LEU A 212 1.38 6.51 15.42
C LEU A 212 2.51 7.08 14.59
N ILE A 213 2.42 6.92 13.28
CA ILE A 213 3.34 7.50 12.32
C ILE A 213 2.75 8.78 11.77
N VAL A 214 3.53 9.85 11.78
CA VAL A 214 3.15 11.15 11.19
C VAL A 214 4.28 11.60 10.26
N ASN A 215 3.98 11.74 8.98
CA ASN A 215 4.97 12.13 7.95
C ASN A 215 6.25 11.27 7.96
N GLY A 216 6.12 9.98 8.27
CA GLY A 216 7.24 9.03 8.31
C GLY A 216 7.94 8.91 9.67
N GLU A 217 7.59 9.74 10.64
CA GLU A 217 8.19 9.75 11.96
C GLU A 217 7.27 9.12 13.02
N ILE A 218 7.84 8.38 13.96
CA ILE A 218 7.07 7.87 15.12
C ILE A 218 6.75 9.04 16.02
N ARG A 219 5.46 9.34 16.17
CA ARG A 219 4.97 10.44 17.01
C ARG A 219 4.52 9.97 18.38
N GLU A 220 3.85 8.85 18.42
CA GLU A 220 3.39 8.20 19.64
C GLU A 220 3.73 6.71 19.59
N SER A 221 3.96 6.12 20.74
CA SER A 221 4.27 4.69 20.83
C SER A 221 3.79 4.15 22.16
N VAL A 222 3.12 3.00 22.12
CA VAL A 222 2.67 2.29 23.33
C VAL A 222 3.09 0.83 23.26
N ALA A 223 3.71 0.34 24.33
CA ALA A 223 4.04 -1.07 24.48
C ALA A 223 2.76 -1.89 24.69
N VAL A 224 2.69 -3.04 24.04
CA VAL A 224 1.54 -3.95 24.09
C VAL A 224 2.08 -5.37 24.29
N ASP A 225 1.54 -6.06 25.31
CA ASP A 225 1.84 -7.47 25.59
C ASP A 225 0.60 -8.37 25.52
N ALA A 226 -0.52 -7.81 25.12
CA ALA A 226 -1.82 -8.48 25.04
C ALA A 226 -2.20 -8.81 23.59
N ALA A 227 -3.08 -9.81 23.43
CA ALA A 227 -3.64 -10.17 22.12
C ALA A 227 -4.59 -9.08 21.56
N ASN A 228 -5.11 -8.20 22.41
CA ASN A 228 -5.98 -7.08 22.05
C ASN A 228 -5.53 -5.82 22.77
N ALA A 229 -5.46 -4.72 22.06
CA ALA A 229 -5.14 -3.41 22.62
C ALA A 229 -5.96 -2.34 21.91
N SER A 230 -6.24 -1.25 22.61
CA SER A 230 -6.89 -0.07 22.07
C SER A 230 -6.35 1.18 22.74
N GLY A 231 -6.45 2.30 22.07
CA GLY A 231 -5.99 3.56 22.62
C GLY A 231 -6.54 4.76 21.88
N HIS A 232 -6.16 5.89 22.41
CA HIS A 232 -6.53 7.20 21.91
C HIS A 232 -5.36 8.15 22.09
N TRP A 233 -5.12 8.97 21.07
CA TRP A 233 -4.16 10.07 21.10
C TRP A 233 -4.82 11.36 20.63
N SER A 234 -4.39 12.48 21.14
CA SER A 234 -4.78 13.81 20.67
C SER A 234 -3.55 14.52 20.14
N LEU A 235 -3.58 14.93 18.87
CA LEU A 235 -2.43 15.48 18.18
C LEU A 235 -2.74 16.85 17.59
N ARG A 236 -1.86 17.81 17.84
CA ARG A 236 -1.90 19.12 17.17
C ARG A 236 -1.31 18.99 15.75
N VAL A 237 -2.05 19.46 14.75
CA VAL A 237 -1.65 19.49 13.34
C VAL A 237 -1.69 20.95 12.86
N ASP A 238 -0.52 21.54 12.61
CA ASP A 238 -0.36 22.93 12.17
C ASP A 238 -0.02 23.06 10.68
N LYS A 239 0.37 21.94 10.06
CA LYS A 239 0.71 21.83 8.63
C LYS A 239 0.12 20.55 8.10
N SER A 240 -0.11 20.48 6.78
CA SER A 240 -0.57 19.23 6.15
C SER A 240 0.31 18.06 6.53
N ALA A 241 -0.35 16.98 6.94
CA ALA A 241 0.31 15.78 7.45
C ALA A 241 -0.50 14.54 7.10
N TRP A 242 0.18 13.41 7.00
CA TRP A 242 -0.47 12.13 6.98
C TRP A 242 -0.21 11.36 8.27
N LEU A 243 -1.24 10.63 8.72
CA LEU A 243 -1.21 9.86 9.95
C LEU A 243 -1.54 8.41 9.63
N ALA A 244 -0.74 7.47 10.14
CA ALA A 244 -0.97 6.04 9.97
C ALA A 244 -0.67 5.27 11.25
N LEU A 245 -1.29 4.10 11.39
CA LEU A 245 -1.03 3.17 12.47
C LEU A 245 -0.07 2.07 12.01
N LEU A 246 0.96 1.82 12.81
CA LEU A 246 1.92 0.75 12.64
C LEU A 246 1.89 -0.16 13.87
N VAL A 247 1.83 -1.47 13.64
CA VAL A 247 1.89 -2.47 14.73
C VAL A 247 3.18 -3.28 14.57
N ARG A 248 3.96 -3.33 15.65
CA ARG A 248 5.12 -4.20 15.75
C ARG A 248 4.80 -5.45 16.55
N GLY A 249 5.52 -6.50 16.24
CA GLY A 249 5.43 -7.74 16.96
C GLY A 249 6.64 -8.63 16.70
N HIS A 250 6.70 -9.74 17.38
CA HIS A 250 7.75 -10.73 17.14
C HIS A 250 7.30 -12.11 17.60
N TYR A 251 7.76 -13.12 16.89
CA TYR A 251 7.66 -14.49 17.35
C TYR A 251 8.72 -14.76 18.43
N PRO A 252 8.50 -15.73 19.32
CA PRO A 252 9.52 -16.15 20.27
C PRO A 252 10.87 -16.42 19.59
N ASP A 253 11.94 -15.90 20.17
CA ASP A 253 13.32 -16.02 19.67
C ASP A 253 13.57 -15.42 18.28
N ARG A 254 12.72 -14.49 17.82
CA ARG A 254 12.86 -13.79 16.55
C ARG A 254 12.96 -12.26 16.76
N PRO A 255 13.60 -11.54 15.83
CA PRO A 255 13.63 -10.09 15.88
C PRO A 255 12.21 -9.49 15.81
N GLU A 256 12.08 -8.29 16.33
CA GLU A 256 10.87 -7.49 16.17
C GLU A 256 10.68 -7.10 14.70
N ILE A 257 9.46 -7.24 14.20
CA ILE A 257 9.08 -6.94 12.81
C ILE A 257 8.00 -5.86 12.76
N VAL A 258 7.85 -5.19 11.64
CA VAL A 258 6.65 -4.44 11.31
C VAL A 258 5.59 -5.46 10.90
N ALA A 259 4.66 -5.72 11.80
CA ALA A 259 3.67 -6.79 11.65
C ALA A 259 2.42 -6.33 10.90
N ALA A 260 2.06 -5.05 10.99
CA ALA A 260 0.96 -4.45 10.21
C ALA A 260 1.15 -2.95 10.05
N HIS A 261 0.60 -2.39 8.95
CA HIS A 261 0.60 -0.97 8.66
C HIS A 261 -0.67 -0.55 7.93
N SER A 262 -1.33 0.51 8.40
CA SER A 262 -2.52 1.07 7.77
C SER A 262 -2.18 1.97 6.59
N THR A 263 -3.08 2.10 5.62
CA THR A 263 -3.12 3.28 4.76
C THR A 263 -3.36 4.51 5.63
N PRO A 264 -2.75 5.67 5.32
CA PRO A 264 -2.90 6.86 6.15
C PRO A 264 -4.27 7.53 6.03
N VAL A 265 -4.56 8.38 7.01
CA VAL A 265 -5.49 9.51 6.88
C VAL A 265 -4.66 10.74 6.57
N MET A 266 -5.02 11.48 5.51
CA MET A 266 -4.37 12.73 5.14
C MET A 266 -5.11 13.90 5.78
N VAL A 267 -4.37 14.82 6.38
CA VAL A 267 -4.91 16.10 6.93
C VAL A 267 -4.37 17.22 6.06
N ASP A 268 -5.26 17.87 5.33
CA ASP A 268 -4.94 18.97 4.41
C ASP A 268 -5.19 20.30 5.12
N VAL A 269 -4.13 20.99 5.55
CA VAL A 269 -4.22 22.32 6.17
C VAL A 269 -4.15 23.38 5.08
N GLU A 270 -5.14 24.28 5.06
CA GLU A 270 -5.25 25.35 4.08
C GLU A 270 -3.96 26.20 4.03
N GLY A 271 -3.43 26.42 2.82
CA GLY A 271 -2.20 27.19 2.60
C GLY A 271 -0.91 26.45 2.98
N SER A 272 -0.99 25.20 3.43
CA SER A 272 0.17 24.37 3.78
C SER A 272 0.16 23.07 2.98
N PRO A 273 0.51 23.06 1.69
CA PRO A 273 0.54 21.85 0.89
C PRO A 273 1.62 20.87 1.42
N PHE A 274 1.50 19.59 1.07
CA PHE A 274 2.54 18.61 1.32
C PHE A 274 3.81 19.02 0.56
N GLN A 275 4.89 19.31 1.27
CA GLN A 275 6.15 19.80 0.70
C GLN A 275 7.35 19.09 1.35
N ALA A 276 7.72 17.95 0.84
CA ALA A 276 8.94 17.26 1.20
C ALA A 276 9.96 17.39 0.06
N ALA A 277 10.73 18.47 0.06
CA ALA A 277 11.63 18.81 -1.05
C ALA A 277 12.62 17.69 -1.38
N ALA A 278 13.21 17.03 -0.38
CA ALA A 278 14.15 15.92 -0.59
C ALA A 278 13.47 14.72 -1.23
N ASP A 279 12.25 14.38 -0.79
CA ASP A 279 11.48 13.28 -1.35
C ASP A 279 11.03 13.59 -2.78
N ALA A 280 10.58 14.82 -3.04
CA ALA A 280 10.22 15.28 -4.39
C ALA A 280 11.39 15.22 -5.36
N VAL A 281 12.60 15.64 -4.94
CA VAL A 281 13.81 15.51 -5.75
C VAL A 281 14.12 14.04 -6.05
N THR A 282 14.04 13.16 -5.05
CA THR A 282 14.26 11.72 -5.26
C THR A 282 13.25 11.13 -6.27
N ILE A 283 11.97 11.49 -6.17
CA ILE A 283 10.94 11.04 -7.12
C ILE A 283 11.23 11.57 -8.52
N LEU A 284 11.62 12.83 -8.64
CA LEU A 284 11.99 13.44 -9.94
C LEU A 284 13.19 12.73 -10.57
N GLU A 285 14.25 12.48 -9.79
CA GLU A 285 15.43 11.74 -10.25
C GLU A 285 15.10 10.32 -10.72
N GLN A 286 14.15 9.65 -10.07
CA GLN A 286 13.67 8.34 -10.52
C GLN A 286 12.98 8.44 -11.89
N ILE A 287 12.14 9.46 -12.10
CA ILE A 287 11.44 9.68 -13.37
C ILE A 287 12.44 10.06 -14.46
N GLU A 288 13.38 10.97 -14.20
CA GLU A 288 14.41 11.38 -15.16
C GLU A 288 15.33 10.21 -15.52
N GLY A 289 15.69 9.38 -14.55
CA GLY A 289 16.46 8.16 -14.81
C GLY A 289 15.73 7.16 -15.69
N ALA A 290 14.41 7.00 -15.49
CA ALA A 290 13.58 6.17 -16.34
C ALA A 290 13.52 6.71 -17.79
N MET A 291 13.33 8.02 -17.94
CA MET A 291 13.32 8.68 -19.25
C MET A 291 14.67 8.54 -19.97
N ALA A 292 15.79 8.76 -19.25
CA ALA A 292 17.12 8.60 -19.83
C ALA A 292 17.39 7.17 -20.31
N TYR A 293 16.82 6.16 -19.64
CA TYR A 293 16.91 4.78 -20.10
C TYR A 293 16.13 4.53 -21.39
N LEU A 294 14.96 5.17 -21.55
CA LEU A 294 14.14 5.03 -22.77
C LEU A 294 14.75 5.74 -23.98
N ASP A 295 15.61 6.75 -23.77
CA ASP A 295 16.26 7.52 -24.82
C ASP A 295 17.54 6.83 -25.37
N THR A 296 17.96 5.69 -24.78
CA THR A 296 19.15 4.93 -25.21
C THR A 296 18.80 3.77 -26.11
#